data_a56a153acf7cbd0f39e03526532cab23
#
_entry.id   a56a153acf7cbd0f39e03526532cab23
#
_cell.length_a   1.000
_cell.length_b   1.000
_cell.length_c   1.000
_cell.angle_alpha   90.00
_cell.angle_beta   90.00
_cell.angle_gamma   90.00
#
_symmetry.space_group_name_H-M   'P 1'
#
loop_
_entity.id
_entity.type
_entity.pdbx_description
1 polymer ?
#
loop_
_entity_poly.entity_id
_entity_poly.type
_entity_poly.pdbx_seq_one_letter_code
_entity_poly.pdbx_strand_id
1 'polypeptide(L)'
;MVEATAEAPAGQERVPTPAPAERGEPAKLISERGPLEDAIRLKYAQPLAPGDPAPKRDGYPYVAPLRELCVEVVAQNFVRDPRAIREPGLLDAKCVKKIVDVLPADLPLELAGELVADEDYWQRRAEGRWENPETVDHGRSWKQLYFERNLQEAIEAHVAKTSTSEEDEDPDRDALRRLLAFSKRWARSLKIVHAPGAVDVAALFKCTAGSLVSLDLKYAARDVGADYDGANTLGMRLGCARALAEALEHAETLAHLGLSQNAIDDAKLARLAEGLAENASVTSLDLSKNKIGCDGATTMARGLAEA
;
A
#
# COMPACT_ATOMS: atom_id res chain seq x y z
N MET A 1 62.04 14.31 -64.00
CA MET A 1 61.05 13.39 -64.62
C MET A 1 60.66 12.35 -63.56
N VAL A 2 59.62 12.54 -62.89
CA VAL A 2 58.83 11.50 -62.27
C VAL A 2 57.42 12.11 -62.07
N GLU A 3 56.50 11.54 -62.84
CA GLU A 3 55.09 11.90 -62.80
C GLU A 3 54.48 11.53 -61.45
N ALA A 4 53.83 12.46 -60.80
CA ALA A 4 52.97 12.21 -59.65
C ALA A 4 51.55 12.05 -60.16
N THR A 5 51.07 10.83 -60.24
CA THR A 5 49.65 10.47 -60.41
C THR A 5 48.87 10.83 -59.16
N ALA A 6 47.94 11.76 -59.31
CA ALA A 6 46.98 12.09 -58.25
C ALA A 6 45.88 11.04 -58.22
N GLU A 7 45.83 10.28 -57.16
CA GLU A 7 44.68 9.44 -56.80
C GLU A 7 43.54 10.33 -56.22
N ALA A 8 42.37 10.18 -56.79
CA ALA A 8 41.17 10.80 -56.34
C ALA A 8 40.70 10.13 -55.01
N PRO A 9 40.20 10.86 -54.01
CA PRO A 9 39.71 10.25 -52.75
C PRO A 9 38.41 9.49 -53.02
N ALA A 10 38.43 8.25 -52.61
CA ALA A 10 37.31 7.32 -52.59
C ALA A 10 36.09 7.88 -51.86
N GLY A 11 34.94 7.45 -52.35
CA GLY A 11 33.60 7.89 -51.98
C GLY A 11 33.32 8.01 -50.48
N GLN A 12 32.79 9.14 -50.11
CA GLN A 12 32.05 9.30 -48.85
C GLN A 12 30.82 8.40 -48.93
N GLU A 13 30.85 7.30 -48.18
CA GLU A 13 29.64 6.58 -47.80
C GLU A 13 28.68 7.55 -47.13
N ARG A 14 27.57 7.81 -47.81
CA ARG A 14 26.43 8.50 -47.19
C ARG A 14 25.94 7.62 -46.07
N VAL A 15 26.24 8.02 -44.84
CA VAL A 15 25.55 7.53 -43.64
C VAL A 15 24.05 7.73 -43.88
N PRO A 16 23.21 6.68 -43.86
CA PRO A 16 21.80 6.84 -44.02
C PRO A 16 21.30 7.70 -42.83
N THR A 17 20.67 8.82 -43.15
CA THR A 17 19.95 9.65 -42.21
C THR A 17 18.96 8.71 -41.50
N PRO A 18 18.99 8.59 -40.17
CA PRO A 18 17.98 7.81 -39.47
C PRO A 18 16.61 8.39 -39.86
N ALA A 19 15.73 7.51 -40.31
CA ALA A 19 14.32 7.85 -40.49
C ALA A 19 13.84 8.63 -39.25
N PRO A 20 13.02 9.68 -39.41
CA PRO A 20 12.49 10.39 -38.28
C PRO A 20 11.86 9.31 -37.39
N ALA A 21 12.39 9.15 -36.18
CA ALA A 21 11.79 8.32 -35.15
C ALA A 21 10.31 8.67 -35.19
N GLU A 22 9.48 7.68 -35.48
CA GLU A 22 8.05 7.79 -35.22
C GLU A 22 7.98 8.35 -33.81
N ARG A 23 7.53 9.59 -33.72
CA ARG A 23 7.22 10.17 -32.41
C ARG A 23 6.17 9.24 -31.90
N GLY A 24 6.63 8.31 -31.06
CA GLY A 24 5.73 7.56 -30.24
C GLY A 24 4.73 8.59 -29.73
N GLU A 25 3.46 8.34 -29.94
CA GLU A 25 2.41 9.19 -29.40
C GLU A 25 2.86 9.51 -27.98
N PRO A 26 2.97 10.78 -27.60
CA PRO A 26 3.34 11.12 -26.25
C PRO A 26 2.39 10.29 -25.39
N ALA A 27 2.97 9.42 -24.56
CA ALA A 27 2.23 8.63 -23.60
C ALA A 27 1.20 9.58 -23.08
N LYS A 28 -0.08 9.31 -23.36
CA LYS A 28 -1.20 10.26 -23.18
C LYS A 28 -0.93 10.97 -21.89
N LEU A 29 -0.36 12.16 -21.98
CA LEU A 29 -0.36 13.10 -20.89
C LEU A 29 -1.81 13.03 -20.43
N ILE A 30 -2.02 12.45 -19.25
CA ILE A 30 -3.31 12.43 -18.56
C ILE A 30 -3.88 13.78 -18.90
N SER A 31 -4.90 13.77 -19.76
CA SER A 31 -5.39 14.94 -20.46
C SER A 31 -5.31 16.09 -19.47
N GLU A 32 -4.72 17.23 -19.83
CA GLU A 32 -4.62 18.40 -18.93
C GLU A 32 -6.00 18.78 -18.37
N ARG A 33 -7.02 18.16 -18.90
CA ARG A 33 -8.41 18.15 -18.46
C ARG A 33 -8.62 16.91 -17.60
N GLY A 34 -8.85 17.13 -16.30
CA GLY A 34 -9.10 16.05 -15.37
C GLY A 34 -10.33 15.21 -15.76
N PRO A 35 -10.45 13.95 -15.28
CA PRO A 35 -11.57 13.05 -15.58
C PRO A 35 -12.95 13.69 -15.36
N LEU A 36 -13.02 14.69 -14.50
CA LEU A 36 -14.25 15.40 -14.20
C LEU A 36 -14.57 16.51 -15.21
N GLU A 37 -13.57 17.18 -15.84
CA GLU A 37 -13.80 18.08 -16.95
C GLU A 37 -14.44 17.33 -18.11
N ASP A 38 -13.96 16.10 -18.35
CA ASP A 38 -14.55 15.22 -19.35
C ASP A 38 -15.94 14.74 -18.91
N ALA A 39 -16.15 14.44 -17.61
CA ALA A 39 -17.47 14.08 -17.08
C ALA A 39 -18.46 15.27 -17.08
N ILE A 40 -17.99 16.48 -16.75
CA ILE A 40 -18.80 17.71 -16.87
C ILE A 40 -19.13 17.97 -18.32
N ARG A 41 -18.15 17.86 -19.22
CA ARG A 41 -18.34 18.04 -20.64
C ARG A 41 -19.26 16.97 -21.23
N LEU A 42 -19.12 15.70 -20.78
CA LEU A 42 -20.03 14.63 -21.15
C LEU A 42 -21.47 14.89 -20.64
N LYS A 43 -21.61 15.35 -19.40
CA LYS A 43 -22.91 15.58 -18.76
C LYS A 43 -23.62 16.82 -19.26
N TYR A 44 -22.88 17.88 -19.66
CA TYR A 44 -23.45 19.18 -20.00
C TYR A 44 -23.19 19.62 -21.43
N ALA A 45 -22.31 18.99 -22.18
CA ALA A 45 -21.96 19.35 -23.56
C ALA A 45 -22.20 18.23 -24.58
N GLN A 46 -22.70 17.05 -24.19
CA GLN A 46 -23.16 16.11 -25.19
C GLN A 46 -24.39 16.71 -25.88
N PRO A 47 -24.38 16.84 -27.20
CA PRO A 47 -25.61 17.01 -27.90
C PRO A 47 -26.48 15.80 -27.58
N LEU A 48 -27.65 16.04 -27.01
CA LEU A 48 -28.66 15.01 -26.81
C LEU A 48 -28.87 14.29 -28.12
N ALA A 49 -28.94 12.96 -28.09
CA ALA A 49 -29.31 12.19 -29.27
C ALA A 49 -30.63 12.74 -29.83
N PRO A 50 -30.78 12.78 -31.13
CA PRO A 50 -32.05 13.25 -31.73
C PRO A 50 -33.22 12.42 -31.17
N GLY A 51 -34.04 13.02 -30.31
CA GLY A 51 -35.17 12.34 -29.68
C GLY A 51 -35.09 12.25 -28.14
N ASP A 52 -33.95 12.46 -27.51
CA ASP A 52 -33.87 12.49 -26.06
C ASP A 52 -34.32 13.85 -25.50
N PRO A 53 -35.26 13.86 -24.54
CA PRO A 53 -35.64 15.11 -23.91
C PRO A 53 -34.47 15.61 -23.05
N ALA A 54 -34.00 16.82 -23.36
CA ALA A 54 -33.05 17.50 -22.49
C ALA A 54 -33.59 17.53 -21.05
N PRO A 55 -32.74 17.23 -20.02
CA PRO A 55 -33.15 17.43 -18.65
C PRO A 55 -33.55 18.90 -18.50
N LYS A 56 -34.81 19.14 -18.14
CA LYS A 56 -35.37 20.48 -18.04
C LYS A 56 -35.79 20.73 -16.60
N ARG A 57 -35.48 21.91 -16.12
CA ARG A 57 -36.14 22.49 -14.96
C ARG A 57 -36.96 23.69 -15.46
N ASP A 58 -38.24 23.71 -15.18
CA ASP A 58 -39.14 24.78 -15.55
C ASP A 58 -39.16 25.10 -17.08
N GLY A 59 -38.95 24.07 -17.92
CA GLY A 59 -38.97 24.22 -19.37
C GLY A 59 -37.64 24.61 -20.03
N TYR A 60 -36.62 24.95 -19.25
CA TYR A 60 -35.28 25.31 -19.73
C TYR A 60 -34.28 24.16 -19.56
N PRO A 61 -33.18 24.10 -20.35
CA PRO A 61 -32.10 23.16 -20.12
C PRO A 61 -31.59 23.31 -18.69
N TYR A 62 -31.43 22.18 -17.98
CA TYR A 62 -30.88 22.22 -16.63
C TYR A 62 -29.39 22.66 -16.67
N VAL A 63 -29.11 23.74 -15.98
CA VAL A 63 -27.74 24.18 -15.71
C VAL A 63 -27.49 23.99 -14.21
N ALA A 64 -26.43 23.24 -13.85
CA ALA A 64 -26.10 23.04 -12.46
C ALA A 64 -25.86 24.39 -11.75
N PRO A 65 -26.26 24.52 -10.48
CA PRO A 65 -25.97 25.71 -9.70
C PRO A 65 -24.47 25.99 -9.70
N LEU A 66 -24.08 27.26 -9.80
CA LEU A 66 -22.67 27.69 -9.83
C LEU A 66 -21.87 27.07 -8.70
N ARG A 67 -22.44 26.92 -7.51
CA ARG A 67 -21.81 26.28 -6.36
C ARG A 67 -21.40 24.82 -6.65
N GLU A 68 -22.22 24.04 -7.33
CA GLU A 68 -21.93 22.66 -7.70
C GLU A 68 -20.79 22.60 -8.73
N LEU A 69 -20.83 23.48 -9.73
CA LEU A 69 -19.73 23.60 -10.71
C LEU A 69 -18.41 23.98 -10.04
N CYS A 70 -18.43 24.92 -9.07
CA CYS A 70 -17.24 25.28 -8.32
C CYS A 70 -16.69 24.10 -7.50
N VAL A 71 -17.55 23.32 -6.84
CA VAL A 71 -17.16 22.13 -6.07
C VAL A 71 -16.46 21.11 -6.98
N GLU A 72 -17.03 20.86 -8.15
CA GLU A 72 -16.46 19.95 -9.13
C GLU A 72 -15.07 20.42 -9.61
N VAL A 73 -14.92 21.69 -9.95
CA VAL A 73 -13.64 22.28 -10.39
C VAL A 73 -12.57 22.20 -9.30
N VAL A 74 -12.94 22.49 -8.05
CA VAL A 74 -12.02 22.40 -6.90
C VAL A 74 -11.58 20.95 -6.68
N ALA A 75 -12.50 19.99 -6.74
CA ALA A 75 -12.18 18.59 -6.58
C ALA A 75 -11.23 18.05 -7.67
N GLN A 76 -11.42 18.50 -8.93
CA GLN A 76 -10.52 18.14 -10.05
C GLN A 76 -9.09 18.64 -9.83
N ASN A 77 -8.97 19.87 -9.33
CA ASN A 77 -7.67 20.51 -9.14
C ASN A 77 -7.06 20.19 -7.77
N PHE A 78 -7.69 19.32 -6.98
CA PHE A 78 -7.30 19.05 -5.60
C PHE A 78 -5.84 18.62 -5.43
N VAL A 79 -5.30 17.83 -6.36
CA VAL A 79 -3.89 17.40 -6.34
C VAL A 79 -2.93 18.59 -6.51
N ARG A 80 -3.32 19.57 -7.33
CA ARG A 80 -2.51 20.77 -7.58
C ARG A 80 -2.68 21.82 -6.50
N ASP A 81 -3.91 21.97 -6.00
CA ASP A 81 -4.27 22.98 -5.00
C ASP A 81 -5.20 22.43 -3.92
N PRO A 82 -4.65 21.81 -2.86
CA PRO A 82 -5.44 21.23 -1.79
C PRO A 82 -5.89 22.24 -0.73
N ARG A 83 -5.71 23.56 -0.93
CA ARG A 83 -6.01 24.61 0.07
C ARG A 83 -7.45 24.57 0.56
N ALA A 84 -8.39 24.16 -0.29
CA ALA A 84 -9.80 24.05 0.08
C ALA A 84 -10.05 23.19 1.34
N ILE A 85 -9.19 22.20 1.59
CA ILE A 85 -9.27 21.33 2.78
C ILE A 85 -8.12 21.63 3.75
N ARG A 86 -6.93 21.99 3.23
CA ARG A 86 -5.73 22.23 4.06
C ARG A 86 -5.86 23.48 4.93
N GLU A 87 -6.56 24.51 4.46
CA GLU A 87 -6.69 25.80 5.18
C GLU A 87 -8.05 25.86 5.90
N PRO A 88 -8.08 25.67 7.23
CA PRO A 88 -9.33 25.75 7.98
C PRO A 88 -9.93 27.18 7.88
N GLY A 89 -11.22 27.23 7.55
CA GLY A 89 -11.94 28.50 7.45
C GLY A 89 -11.92 29.16 6.06
N LEU A 90 -11.17 28.63 5.09
CA LEU A 90 -11.25 29.11 3.70
C LEU A 90 -12.63 28.83 3.09
N LEU A 91 -13.21 27.68 3.41
CA LEU A 91 -14.55 27.27 3.00
C LEU A 91 -15.40 26.84 4.20
N ASP A 92 -16.72 26.94 4.06
CA ASP A 92 -17.63 26.40 5.07
C ASP A 92 -17.59 24.84 5.08
N ALA A 93 -17.92 24.24 6.22
CA ALA A 93 -17.88 22.80 6.40
C ALA A 93 -18.78 22.04 5.40
N LYS A 94 -19.88 22.65 4.96
CA LYS A 94 -20.80 22.05 3.96
C LYS A 94 -20.16 22.04 2.58
N CYS A 95 -19.40 23.06 2.21
CA CYS A 95 -18.65 23.09 0.97
C CYS A 95 -17.49 22.07 1.00
N VAL A 96 -16.75 22.01 2.10
CA VAL A 96 -15.68 21.02 2.30
C VAL A 96 -16.23 19.59 2.16
N LYS A 97 -17.35 19.27 2.86
CA LYS A 97 -17.98 17.95 2.74
C LYS A 97 -18.38 17.63 1.30
N LYS A 98 -19.01 18.57 0.58
CA LYS A 98 -19.37 18.37 -0.82
C LYS A 98 -18.15 18.14 -1.73
N ILE A 99 -17.04 18.83 -1.48
CA ILE A 99 -15.78 18.59 -2.20
C ILE A 99 -15.31 17.16 -1.93
N VAL A 100 -15.24 16.76 -0.65
CA VAL A 100 -14.83 15.41 -0.27
C VAL A 100 -15.71 14.32 -0.89
N ASP A 101 -17.01 14.55 -0.96
CA ASP A 101 -17.97 13.61 -1.57
C ASP A 101 -17.70 13.34 -3.05
N VAL A 102 -17.09 14.30 -3.78
CA VAL A 102 -16.79 14.16 -5.21
C VAL A 102 -15.31 13.96 -5.50
N LEU A 103 -14.44 13.93 -4.46
CA LEU A 103 -13.02 13.64 -4.65
C LEU A 103 -12.80 12.28 -5.30
N PRO A 104 -11.86 12.18 -6.25
CA PRO A 104 -11.44 10.90 -6.83
C PRO A 104 -10.93 9.94 -5.77
N ALA A 105 -11.29 8.65 -5.89
CA ALA A 105 -10.83 7.62 -4.95
C ALA A 105 -9.36 7.23 -5.14
N ASP A 106 -8.75 7.59 -6.27
CA ASP A 106 -7.38 7.28 -6.66
C ASP A 106 -6.35 8.38 -6.34
N LEU A 107 -6.70 9.33 -5.49
CA LEU A 107 -5.77 10.36 -5.03
C LEU A 107 -4.47 9.75 -4.47
N PRO A 108 -3.31 10.46 -4.60
CA PRO A 108 -2.08 10.05 -3.93
C PRO A 108 -2.33 9.78 -2.44
N LEU A 109 -1.83 8.63 -1.96
CA LEU A 109 -2.15 8.15 -0.61
C LEU A 109 -1.71 9.12 0.48
N GLU A 110 -0.54 9.73 0.31
CA GLU A 110 0.01 10.70 1.24
C GLU A 110 -0.89 11.93 1.35
N LEU A 111 -1.34 12.45 0.20
CA LEU A 111 -2.22 13.62 0.15
C LEU A 111 -3.58 13.33 0.80
N ALA A 112 -4.20 12.22 0.40
CA ALA A 112 -5.49 11.82 0.96
C ALA A 112 -5.38 11.49 2.45
N GLY A 113 -4.33 10.77 2.85
CA GLY A 113 -4.08 10.38 4.24
C GLY A 113 -3.94 11.56 5.19
N GLU A 114 -3.24 12.61 4.77
CA GLU A 114 -3.07 13.80 5.60
C GLU A 114 -4.33 14.68 5.68
N LEU A 115 -5.02 14.87 4.55
CA LEU A 115 -6.03 15.90 4.42
C LEU A 115 -7.47 15.39 4.55
N VAL A 116 -7.72 14.14 4.15
CA VAL A 116 -9.08 13.61 4.16
C VAL A 116 -9.31 12.75 5.40
N ALA A 117 -10.12 13.27 6.33
CA ALA A 117 -10.54 12.54 7.54
C ALA A 117 -11.90 11.86 7.40
N ASP A 118 -12.62 12.14 6.31
CA ASP A 118 -14.00 11.69 6.09
C ASP A 118 -14.06 10.18 5.82
N GLU A 119 -14.82 9.46 6.61
CA GLU A 119 -14.96 8.01 6.51
C GLU A 119 -15.70 7.56 5.24
N ASP A 120 -16.65 8.32 4.73
CA ASP A 120 -17.38 7.99 3.49
C ASP A 120 -16.44 7.99 2.28
N TYR A 121 -15.43 8.89 2.27
CA TYR A 121 -14.38 8.88 1.26
C TYR A 121 -13.55 7.58 1.31
N TRP A 122 -13.13 7.19 2.51
CA TRP A 122 -12.31 5.99 2.70
C TRP A 122 -13.10 4.72 2.44
N GLN A 123 -14.41 4.71 2.75
CA GLN A 123 -15.31 3.62 2.38
C GLN A 123 -15.36 3.44 0.86
N ARG A 124 -15.65 4.49 0.10
CA ARG A 124 -15.68 4.44 -1.38
C ARG A 124 -14.34 3.95 -1.95
N ARG A 125 -13.23 4.42 -1.36
CA ARG A 125 -11.89 4.03 -1.77
C ARG A 125 -11.60 2.55 -1.46
N ALA A 126 -12.04 2.04 -0.34
CA ALA A 126 -11.89 0.65 0.06
C ALA A 126 -12.77 -0.28 -0.78
N GLU A 127 -14.05 0.06 -0.95
CA GLU A 127 -15.00 -0.72 -1.77
C GLU A 127 -14.60 -0.77 -3.26
N GLY A 128 -13.95 0.27 -3.76
CA GLY A 128 -13.41 0.30 -5.12
C GLY A 128 -12.18 -0.61 -5.32
N ARG A 129 -11.53 -1.06 -4.24
CA ARG A 129 -10.30 -1.87 -4.31
C ARG A 129 -10.49 -3.30 -3.83
N TRP A 130 -11.32 -3.53 -2.85
CA TRP A 130 -11.55 -4.85 -2.24
C TRP A 130 -13.01 -5.26 -2.29
N GLU A 131 -13.25 -6.55 -2.45
CA GLU A 131 -14.59 -7.11 -2.35
C GLU A 131 -15.01 -7.22 -0.87
N ASN A 132 -16.18 -6.69 -0.54
CA ASN A 132 -16.81 -6.77 0.79
C ASN A 132 -15.84 -6.46 1.96
N PRO A 133 -15.21 -5.27 1.99
CA PRO A 133 -14.33 -4.90 3.09
C PRO A 133 -15.15 -4.69 4.37
N GLU A 134 -14.65 -5.23 5.49
CA GLU A 134 -15.29 -5.11 6.81
C GLU A 134 -14.37 -4.36 7.78
N THR A 135 -14.93 -3.41 8.53
CA THR A 135 -14.18 -2.54 9.46
C THR A 135 -14.08 -3.07 10.88
N VAL A 136 -14.71 -4.20 11.19
CA VAL A 136 -14.82 -4.74 12.58
C VAL A 136 -13.43 -4.92 13.21
N ASP A 137 -12.50 -5.55 12.46
CA ASP A 137 -11.14 -5.83 12.93
C ASP A 137 -10.21 -4.62 12.81
N HIS A 138 -10.71 -3.50 12.28
CA HIS A 138 -9.95 -2.29 11.96
C HIS A 138 -10.46 -1.07 12.74
N GLY A 139 -10.83 -1.26 14.00
CA GLY A 139 -11.30 -0.17 14.88
C GLY A 139 -12.59 0.51 14.41
N ARG A 140 -13.35 -0.13 13.51
CA ARG A 140 -14.55 0.41 12.85
C ARG A 140 -14.29 1.69 12.06
N SER A 141 -13.07 1.90 11.57
CA SER A 141 -12.66 3.02 10.72
C SER A 141 -12.29 2.52 9.33
N TRP A 142 -12.91 3.10 8.30
CA TRP A 142 -12.59 2.82 6.90
C TRP A 142 -11.19 3.29 6.53
N LYS A 143 -10.76 4.42 7.11
CA LYS A 143 -9.41 4.95 6.93
C LYS A 143 -8.37 3.99 7.49
N GLN A 144 -8.56 3.51 8.71
CA GLN A 144 -7.67 2.54 9.34
C GLN A 144 -7.61 1.25 8.52
N LEU A 145 -8.77 0.67 8.15
CA LEU A 145 -8.86 -0.50 7.28
C LEU A 145 -8.05 -0.31 6.00
N TYR A 146 -8.22 0.83 5.32
CA TYR A 146 -7.52 1.09 4.08
C TYR A 146 -6.01 1.08 4.25
N PHE A 147 -5.48 1.74 5.28
CA PHE A 147 -4.05 1.78 5.56
C PHE A 147 -3.50 0.43 5.96
N GLU A 148 -4.18 -0.31 6.79
CA GLU A 148 -3.76 -1.64 7.26
C GLU A 148 -3.73 -2.66 6.11
N ARG A 149 -4.78 -2.74 5.29
CA ARG A 149 -4.81 -3.62 4.12
C ARG A 149 -3.81 -3.22 3.05
N ASN A 150 -3.65 -1.92 2.80
CA ASN A 150 -2.65 -1.43 1.83
C ASN A 150 -1.23 -1.78 2.27
N LEU A 151 -0.92 -1.69 3.57
CA LEU A 151 0.36 -2.14 4.12
C LEU A 151 0.54 -3.65 3.99
N GLN A 152 -0.48 -4.43 4.34
CA GLN A 152 -0.47 -5.88 4.20
C GLN A 152 -0.10 -6.29 2.77
N GLU A 153 -0.80 -5.76 1.77
CA GLU A 153 -0.54 -6.06 0.35
C GLU A 153 0.87 -5.64 -0.07
N ALA A 154 1.34 -4.46 0.37
CA ALA A 154 2.67 -3.97 0.05
C ALA A 154 3.77 -4.86 0.63
N ILE A 155 3.62 -5.31 1.88
CA ILE A 155 4.56 -6.23 2.54
C ILE A 155 4.55 -7.58 1.82
N GLU A 156 3.39 -8.15 1.55
CA GLU A 156 3.25 -9.44 0.88
C GLU A 156 3.79 -9.41 -0.56
N ALA A 157 3.61 -8.30 -1.28
CA ALA A 157 4.14 -8.10 -2.63
C ALA A 157 5.67 -7.93 -2.65
N HIS A 158 6.24 -7.20 -1.69
CA HIS A 158 7.68 -7.01 -1.57
C HIS A 158 8.40 -8.31 -1.34
N VAL A 159 7.88 -9.12 -0.44
CA VAL A 159 8.47 -10.42 -0.10
C VAL A 159 8.47 -11.39 -1.29
N ALA A 160 7.45 -11.34 -2.15
CA ALA A 160 7.40 -12.17 -3.34
C ALA A 160 8.54 -11.86 -4.35
N LYS A 161 9.07 -10.63 -4.34
CA LYS A 161 10.14 -10.19 -5.25
C LYS A 161 11.55 -10.47 -4.72
N THR A 162 11.77 -10.41 -3.41
CA THR A 162 13.10 -10.48 -2.78
C THR A 162 13.70 -11.90 -2.69
N SER A 163 13.00 -12.93 -3.15
CA SER A 163 13.53 -14.29 -3.14
C SER A 163 14.72 -14.55 -4.09
N THR A 164 15.18 -13.57 -4.85
CA THR A 164 16.14 -13.77 -5.95
C THR A 164 17.48 -13.02 -5.86
N SER A 165 17.70 -12.06 -4.95
CA SER A 165 19.02 -11.38 -4.83
C SER A 165 19.25 -10.70 -3.48
N GLU A 166 20.37 -10.99 -2.83
CA GLU A 166 20.72 -10.49 -1.49
C GLU A 166 21.58 -9.20 -1.47
N GLU A 167 22.03 -8.65 -2.58
CA GLU A 167 23.16 -7.68 -2.61
C GLU A 167 22.89 -6.29 -3.22
N ASP A 168 21.73 -5.97 -3.75
CA ASP A 168 21.51 -4.65 -4.35
C ASP A 168 20.60 -3.75 -3.50
N GLU A 169 20.88 -2.43 -3.50
CA GLU A 169 19.99 -1.39 -2.98
C GLU A 169 18.61 -1.57 -3.65
N ASP A 170 17.70 -2.20 -2.96
CA ASP A 170 16.37 -2.47 -3.48
C ASP A 170 15.48 -1.23 -3.31
N PRO A 171 15.18 -0.48 -4.38
CA PRO A 171 14.34 0.71 -4.30
C PRO A 171 12.92 0.40 -3.78
N ASP A 172 12.45 -0.84 -3.96
CA ASP A 172 11.16 -1.30 -3.47
C ASP A 172 11.19 -1.40 -1.92
N ARG A 173 12.33 -1.76 -1.33
CA ARG A 173 12.53 -1.80 0.13
C ARG A 173 12.44 -0.41 0.76
N ASP A 174 13.03 0.59 0.13
CA ASP A 174 12.94 1.98 0.61
C ASP A 174 11.55 2.58 0.41
N ALA A 175 10.86 2.21 -0.66
CA ALA A 175 9.47 2.58 -0.86
C ALA A 175 8.56 1.97 0.22
N LEU A 176 8.76 0.70 0.56
CA LEU A 176 8.03 0.03 1.63
C LEU A 176 8.30 0.68 3.00
N ARG A 177 9.56 1.01 3.31
CA ARG A 177 9.91 1.71 4.56
C ARG A 177 9.23 3.08 4.66
N ARG A 178 9.20 3.85 3.57
CA ARG A 178 8.49 5.14 3.52
C ARG A 178 6.99 4.95 3.73
N LEU A 179 6.39 3.94 3.09
CA LEU A 179 4.99 3.61 3.25
C LEU A 179 4.65 3.21 4.69
N LEU A 180 5.49 2.36 5.32
CA LEU A 180 5.36 1.98 6.73
C LEU A 180 5.42 3.20 7.66
N ALA A 181 6.44 4.05 7.48
CA ALA A 181 6.63 5.25 8.29
C ALA A 181 5.48 6.24 8.15
N PHE A 182 4.92 6.39 6.96
CA PHE A 182 3.75 7.23 6.71
C PHE A 182 2.48 6.65 7.33
N SER A 183 2.25 5.36 7.12
CA SER A 183 1.01 4.67 7.52
C SER A 183 0.91 4.41 9.02
N LYS A 184 2.02 4.48 9.78
CA LYS A 184 2.06 4.21 11.23
C LYS A 184 1.02 4.99 12.04
N ARG A 185 0.59 6.16 11.55
CA ARG A 185 -0.41 7.00 12.24
C ARG A 185 -1.78 6.35 12.31
N TRP A 186 -2.10 5.48 11.35
CA TRP A 186 -3.41 4.85 11.20
C TRP A 186 -3.37 3.32 11.35
N ALA A 187 -2.21 2.68 11.09
CA ALA A 187 -2.06 1.25 11.23
C ALA A 187 -1.91 0.85 12.70
N ARG A 188 -2.89 0.12 13.22
CA ARG A 188 -2.95 -0.43 14.58
C ARG A 188 -2.90 -1.94 14.59
N SER A 189 -3.42 -2.57 13.55
CA SER A 189 -3.49 -4.01 13.39
C SER A 189 -2.93 -4.42 12.02
N LEU A 190 -2.04 -5.40 11.99
CA LEU A 190 -1.53 -5.96 10.75
C LEU A 190 -1.72 -7.47 10.76
N LYS A 191 -2.29 -8.00 9.69
CA LYS A 191 -2.48 -9.43 9.48
C LYS A 191 -1.78 -9.86 8.19
N ILE A 192 -0.59 -10.42 8.32
CA ILE A 192 0.23 -10.85 7.19
C ILE A 192 0.05 -12.35 7.02
N VAL A 193 -0.70 -12.77 5.99
CA VAL A 193 -1.06 -14.17 5.77
C VAL A 193 -0.02 -14.91 4.93
N HIS A 194 0.72 -14.17 4.11
CA HIS A 194 1.76 -14.71 3.24
C HIS A 194 3.09 -14.04 3.54
N ALA A 195 3.69 -14.40 4.67
CA ALA A 195 5.03 -13.98 5.03
C ALA A 195 6.02 -15.10 4.66
N PRO A 196 6.62 -15.14 3.47
CA PRO A 196 7.77 -16.00 3.23
C PRO A 196 8.91 -15.51 4.08
N GLY A 197 9.87 -16.38 4.42
CA GLY A 197 10.91 -16.19 5.42
C GLY A 197 11.84 -14.97 5.32
N ALA A 198 11.50 -13.99 4.47
CA ALA A 198 12.27 -12.77 4.22
C ALA A 198 11.60 -11.48 4.73
N VAL A 199 10.52 -11.56 5.53
CA VAL A 199 9.96 -10.35 6.16
C VAL A 199 10.96 -9.83 7.17
N ASP A 200 11.46 -8.62 6.92
CA ASP A 200 12.28 -7.88 7.88
C ASP A 200 11.38 -7.36 9.01
N VAL A 201 11.10 -8.24 9.96
CA VAL A 201 10.25 -7.94 11.12
C VAL A 201 10.85 -6.83 11.97
N ALA A 202 12.18 -6.75 12.04
CA ALA A 202 12.88 -5.70 12.78
C ALA A 202 12.64 -4.33 12.14
N ALA A 203 12.71 -4.24 10.81
CA ALA A 203 12.36 -3.00 10.10
C ALA A 203 10.86 -2.65 10.27
N LEU A 204 9.97 -3.66 10.24
CA LEU A 204 8.54 -3.46 10.49
C LEU A 204 8.32 -2.80 11.86
N PHE A 205 8.82 -3.39 12.95
CA PHE A 205 8.66 -2.84 14.30
C PHE A 205 9.33 -1.47 14.45
N LYS A 206 10.52 -1.29 13.90
CA LYS A 206 11.21 0.00 13.93
C LYS A 206 10.41 1.11 13.21
N CYS A 207 9.82 0.80 12.06
CA CYS A 207 9.02 1.77 11.31
C CYS A 207 7.65 2.02 11.95
N THR A 208 7.05 1.03 12.61
CA THR A 208 5.73 1.12 13.25
C THR A 208 5.81 1.34 14.77
N ALA A 209 7.00 1.58 15.32
CA ALA A 209 7.21 1.80 16.75
C ALA A 209 6.19 2.80 17.33
N GLY A 210 5.58 2.42 18.44
CA GLY A 210 4.59 3.23 19.14
C GLY A 210 3.19 3.30 18.50
N SER A 211 2.89 2.49 17.48
CA SER A 211 1.57 2.50 16.84
C SER A 211 0.91 1.12 16.71
N LEU A 212 1.68 0.09 16.42
CA LEU A 212 1.15 -1.25 16.18
C LEU A 212 0.73 -1.91 17.49
N VAL A 213 -0.53 -2.32 17.57
CA VAL A 213 -1.14 -2.94 18.75
C VAL A 213 -1.36 -4.45 18.55
N SER A 214 -1.66 -4.86 17.32
CA SER A 214 -1.92 -6.25 16.95
C SER A 214 -1.12 -6.65 15.72
N LEU A 215 -0.46 -7.80 15.79
CA LEU A 215 0.28 -8.38 14.68
C LEU A 215 -0.02 -9.87 14.57
N ASP A 216 -0.65 -10.27 13.47
CA ASP A 216 -0.83 -11.65 13.06
C ASP A 216 0.15 -11.98 11.94
N LEU A 217 1.06 -12.91 12.18
CA LEU A 217 2.01 -13.39 11.17
C LEU A 217 1.77 -14.85 10.83
N LYS A 218 1.61 -15.13 9.54
CA LYS A 218 1.53 -16.49 9.03
C LYS A 218 2.57 -16.70 7.94
N TYR A 219 3.54 -17.56 8.23
CA TYR A 219 4.60 -17.92 7.28
C TYR A 219 4.07 -19.01 6.32
N ALA A 220 3.49 -18.56 5.21
CA ALA A 220 2.96 -19.45 4.17
C ALA A 220 3.43 -18.96 2.80
N ALA A 221 3.80 -19.88 1.90
CA ALA A 221 4.08 -19.53 0.52
C ALA A 221 2.76 -19.26 -0.23
N ARG A 222 2.75 -18.22 -1.07
CA ARG A 222 1.57 -17.84 -1.85
C ARG A 222 1.32 -18.77 -3.03
N ASP A 223 2.42 -19.16 -3.71
CA ASP A 223 2.39 -20.01 -4.89
C ASP A 223 3.22 -21.26 -4.65
N VAL A 224 2.55 -22.38 -4.50
CA VAL A 224 3.17 -23.69 -4.31
C VAL A 224 3.20 -24.37 -5.67
N GLY A 225 4.32 -24.19 -6.41
CA GLY A 225 4.53 -24.83 -7.71
C GLY A 225 4.88 -26.31 -7.61
N ALA A 226 5.24 -26.90 -8.76
CA ALA A 226 5.61 -28.32 -8.85
C ALA A 226 6.88 -28.69 -8.03
N ASP A 227 7.71 -27.71 -7.69
CA ASP A 227 8.93 -27.86 -6.89
C ASP A 227 8.68 -27.65 -5.37
N TYR A 228 7.50 -27.95 -4.91
CA TYR A 228 7.09 -27.79 -3.51
C TYR A 228 7.93 -28.68 -2.57
N ASP A 229 8.81 -28.05 -1.83
CA ASP A 229 9.44 -28.65 -0.64
C ASP A 229 8.65 -28.24 0.62
N GLY A 230 7.72 -29.11 1.01
CA GLY A 230 6.82 -28.86 2.14
C GLY A 230 7.50 -28.60 3.48
N ALA A 231 8.78 -28.99 3.62
CA ALA A 231 9.55 -28.76 4.84
C ALA A 231 10.12 -27.34 4.92
N ASN A 232 10.41 -26.71 3.76
CA ASN A 232 11.07 -25.42 3.67
C ASN A 232 10.14 -24.26 3.30
N THR A 233 8.97 -24.57 2.78
CA THR A 233 8.03 -23.56 2.24
C THR A 233 6.89 -23.19 3.18
N LEU A 234 6.59 -24.04 4.16
CA LEU A 234 5.51 -23.83 5.11
C LEU A 234 6.02 -23.66 6.54
N GLY A 235 5.62 -22.56 7.13
CA GLY A 235 5.88 -22.27 8.55
C GLY A 235 7.12 -21.42 8.80
N MET A 236 7.25 -21.00 10.04
CA MET A 236 8.35 -20.16 10.52
C MET A 236 9.68 -20.93 10.52
N ARG A 237 10.72 -20.35 9.98
CA ARG A 237 12.09 -20.86 10.09
C ARG A 237 12.72 -20.44 11.42
N LEU A 238 13.75 -21.14 11.87
CA LEU A 238 14.45 -20.80 13.13
C LEU A 238 15.08 -19.40 13.08
N GLY A 239 15.62 -18.99 11.92
CA GLY A 239 16.12 -17.62 11.71
C GLY A 239 15.03 -16.55 11.85
N CYS A 240 13.81 -16.82 11.34
CA CYS A 240 12.67 -15.92 11.49
C CYS A 240 12.22 -15.82 12.96
N ALA A 241 12.23 -16.95 13.70
CA ALA A 241 11.90 -16.95 15.12
C ALA A 241 12.90 -16.11 15.93
N ARG A 242 14.20 -16.19 15.59
CA ARG A 242 15.24 -15.36 16.23
C ARG A 242 15.05 -13.88 15.90
N ALA A 243 14.87 -13.54 14.61
CA ALA A 243 14.66 -12.15 14.19
C ALA A 243 13.40 -11.55 14.82
N LEU A 244 12.33 -12.36 14.96
CA LEU A 244 11.11 -11.92 15.64
C LEU A 244 11.36 -11.71 17.15
N ALA A 245 12.10 -12.61 17.82
CA ALA A 245 12.44 -12.47 19.23
C ALA A 245 13.23 -11.18 19.48
N GLU A 246 14.28 -10.93 18.71
CA GLU A 246 15.07 -9.69 18.78
C GLU A 246 14.20 -8.43 18.52
N ALA A 247 13.26 -8.52 17.58
CA ALA A 247 12.36 -7.41 17.29
C ALA A 247 11.33 -7.17 18.41
N LEU A 248 10.89 -8.22 19.11
CA LEU A 248 9.95 -8.10 20.24
C LEU A 248 10.53 -7.34 21.43
N GLU A 249 11.85 -7.41 21.68
CA GLU A 249 12.52 -6.61 22.71
C GLU A 249 12.25 -5.10 22.54
N HIS A 250 12.01 -4.65 21.31
CA HIS A 250 11.77 -3.25 20.97
C HIS A 250 10.31 -2.89 20.70
N ALA A 251 9.39 -3.86 20.85
CA ALA A 251 7.96 -3.65 20.59
C ALA A 251 7.25 -3.10 21.83
N GLU A 252 7.15 -1.77 21.95
CA GLU A 252 6.61 -1.09 23.14
C GLU A 252 5.08 -1.06 23.22
N THR A 253 4.37 -1.22 22.10
CA THR A 253 2.91 -1.04 22.02
C THR A 253 2.15 -2.28 21.57
N LEU A 254 2.86 -3.34 21.22
CA LEU A 254 2.27 -4.57 20.70
C LEU A 254 1.58 -5.34 21.84
N ALA A 255 0.25 -5.33 21.86
CA ALA A 255 -0.53 -6.04 22.87
C ALA A 255 -0.92 -7.46 22.43
N HIS A 256 -1.12 -7.67 21.15
CA HIS A 256 -1.50 -8.98 20.60
C HIS A 256 -0.50 -9.47 19.56
N LEU A 257 -0.01 -10.71 19.71
CA LEU A 257 0.84 -11.40 18.76
C LEU A 257 0.21 -12.74 18.34
N GLY A 258 -0.22 -12.84 17.10
CA GLY A 258 -0.74 -14.04 16.49
C GLY A 258 0.32 -14.78 15.67
N LEU A 259 0.64 -16.00 16.07
CA LEU A 259 1.59 -16.89 15.38
C LEU A 259 0.98 -18.27 15.11
N SER A 260 -0.33 -18.31 14.91
CA SER A 260 -1.02 -19.57 14.64
C SER A 260 -0.63 -20.18 13.29
N GLN A 261 -0.63 -21.52 13.19
CA GLN A 261 -0.37 -22.27 11.94
C GLN A 261 1.02 -22.03 11.32
N ASN A 262 2.06 -21.83 12.13
CA ASN A 262 3.42 -21.51 11.68
C ASN A 262 4.40 -22.67 11.80
N ALA A 263 3.93 -23.89 12.08
CA ALA A 263 4.78 -25.07 12.32
C ALA A 263 5.90 -24.81 13.36
N ILE A 264 5.58 -24.02 14.39
CA ILE A 264 6.50 -23.73 15.50
C ILE A 264 6.68 -25.02 16.32
N ASP A 265 7.92 -25.45 16.48
CA ASP A 265 8.37 -26.53 17.32
C ASP A 265 9.01 -26.00 18.61
N ASP A 266 9.45 -26.89 19.50
CA ASP A 266 10.01 -26.53 20.79
C ASP A 266 11.27 -25.65 20.67
N ALA A 267 12.11 -25.88 19.64
CA ALA A 267 13.33 -25.12 19.42
C ALA A 267 13.04 -23.66 19.00
N LYS A 268 12.05 -23.45 18.11
CA LYS A 268 11.60 -22.11 17.70
C LYS A 268 10.90 -21.40 18.85
N LEU A 269 10.09 -22.13 19.60
CA LEU A 269 9.37 -21.57 20.74
C LEU A 269 10.34 -21.10 21.84
N ALA A 270 11.42 -21.85 22.08
CA ALA A 270 12.46 -21.45 23.05
C ALA A 270 13.07 -20.07 22.68
N ARG A 271 13.32 -19.83 21.37
CA ARG A 271 13.82 -18.53 20.92
C ARG A 271 12.80 -17.40 21.08
N LEU A 272 11.55 -17.69 20.77
CA LEU A 272 10.47 -16.70 20.97
C LEU A 272 10.26 -16.37 22.46
N ALA A 273 10.40 -17.36 23.34
CA ALA A 273 10.30 -17.18 24.76
C ALA A 273 11.40 -16.23 25.32
N GLU A 274 12.62 -16.28 24.77
CA GLU A 274 13.70 -15.33 25.13
C GLU A 274 13.28 -13.87 24.85
N GLY A 275 12.79 -13.57 23.64
CA GLY A 275 12.35 -12.20 23.29
C GLY A 275 11.06 -11.76 24.01
N LEU A 276 10.17 -12.70 24.34
CA LEU A 276 8.95 -12.40 25.08
C LEU A 276 9.22 -12.15 26.57
N ALA A 277 10.23 -12.77 27.14
CA ALA A 277 10.65 -12.53 28.53
C ALA A 277 11.13 -11.08 28.75
N GLU A 278 11.75 -10.48 27.74
CA GLU A 278 12.19 -9.08 27.78
C GLU A 278 11.09 -8.08 27.36
N ASN A 279 9.93 -8.57 26.87
CA ASN A 279 8.85 -7.73 26.38
C ASN A 279 7.74 -7.55 27.42
N ALA A 280 7.47 -6.30 27.79
CA ALA A 280 6.43 -5.94 28.74
C ALA A 280 5.07 -5.54 28.11
N SER A 281 4.99 -5.50 26.77
CA SER A 281 3.80 -4.99 26.08
C SER A 281 2.82 -6.07 25.62
N VAL A 282 3.31 -7.26 25.25
CA VAL A 282 2.49 -8.36 24.75
C VAL A 282 1.68 -8.98 25.88
N THR A 283 0.36 -8.82 25.81
CA THR A 283 -0.60 -9.37 26.80
C THR A 283 -1.41 -10.54 26.26
N SER A 284 -1.39 -10.75 24.93
CA SER A 284 -2.11 -11.82 24.25
C SER A 284 -1.23 -12.48 23.21
N LEU A 285 -1.10 -13.80 23.28
CA LEU A 285 -0.28 -14.61 22.38
C LEU A 285 -1.09 -15.79 21.83
N ASP A 286 -1.27 -15.87 20.52
CA ASP A 286 -1.88 -17.03 19.85
C ASP A 286 -0.81 -17.93 19.20
N LEU A 287 -0.59 -19.09 19.80
CA LEU A 287 0.30 -20.15 19.31
C LEU A 287 -0.49 -21.37 18.79
N SER A 288 -1.77 -21.24 18.54
CA SER A 288 -2.63 -22.35 18.16
C SER A 288 -2.15 -23.02 16.86
N LYS A 289 -2.49 -24.32 16.71
CA LYS A 289 -2.20 -25.10 15.50
C LYS A 289 -0.71 -25.16 15.12
N ASN A 290 0.19 -25.12 16.10
CA ASN A 290 1.62 -25.31 15.95
C ASN A 290 2.04 -26.73 16.38
N LYS A 291 3.34 -27.06 16.30
CA LYS A 291 3.91 -28.37 16.64
C LYS A 291 4.65 -28.33 17.99
N ILE A 292 4.05 -27.66 18.97
CA ILE A 292 4.64 -27.45 20.30
C ILE A 292 4.44 -28.71 21.14
N GLY A 293 5.54 -29.25 21.68
CA GLY A 293 5.55 -30.37 22.62
C GLY A 293 5.56 -29.93 24.10
N CYS A 294 5.71 -30.90 24.98
CA CYS A 294 5.76 -30.64 26.42
C CYS A 294 6.98 -29.81 26.86
N ASP A 295 8.14 -30.04 26.20
CA ASP A 295 9.37 -29.32 26.52
C ASP A 295 9.29 -27.86 26.12
N GLY A 296 8.71 -27.56 24.95
CA GLY A 296 8.46 -26.19 24.51
C GLY A 296 7.47 -25.45 25.42
N ALA A 297 6.37 -26.09 25.78
CA ALA A 297 5.39 -25.53 26.69
C ALA A 297 6.01 -25.22 28.08
N THR A 298 6.85 -26.11 28.59
CA THR A 298 7.55 -25.91 29.89
C THR A 298 8.54 -24.75 29.79
N THR A 299 9.30 -24.65 28.70
CA THR A 299 10.26 -23.56 28.47
C THR A 299 9.52 -22.21 28.41
N MET A 300 8.42 -22.15 27.68
CA MET A 300 7.60 -20.94 27.57
C MET A 300 7.01 -20.52 28.92
N ALA A 301 6.45 -21.49 29.68
CA ALA A 301 5.88 -21.20 30.98
C ALA A 301 6.95 -20.67 31.97
N ARG A 302 8.17 -21.19 31.91
CA ARG A 302 9.29 -20.69 32.74
C ARG A 302 9.69 -19.27 32.34
N GLY A 303 9.88 -18.99 31.03
CA GLY A 303 10.24 -17.66 30.54
C GLY A 303 9.21 -16.60 30.92
N LEU A 304 7.91 -16.91 30.78
CA LEU A 304 6.84 -15.99 31.19
C LEU A 304 6.66 -15.82 32.71
N ALA A 305 7.17 -16.76 33.53
CA ALA A 305 7.11 -16.63 34.97
C ALA A 305 8.27 -15.81 35.56
N GLU A 306 9.34 -15.67 34.81
CA GLU A 306 10.54 -14.90 35.16
C GLU A 306 10.48 -13.45 34.64
N ALA A 307 9.55 -13.14 33.71
CA ALA A 307 9.28 -11.82 33.15
C ALA A 307 8.32 -11.02 34.05
#